data_754b7537adcafaac0ca355fa7fccf01d
#
_entry.id   754b7537adcafaac0ca355fa7fccf01d
#
_cell.length_a   1.000
_cell.length_b   1.000
_cell.length_c   1.000
_cell.angle_alpha   90.00
_cell.angle_beta   90.00
_cell.angle_gamma   90.00
#
_symmetry.space_group_name_H-M   'P 1'
#
loop_
_entity.id
_entity.type
_entity.pdbx_description
1 polymer ?
#
loop_
_entity_poly.entity_id
_entity_poly.type
_entity_poly.pdbx_seq_one_letter_code
_entity_poly.pdbx_strand_id
1 'polypeptide(L)'
;MSARYIDTQVALDAGERLFHLAFRLGNDSSQTWRREDGLAIGWQIYDPASGLFLSEGEWIPLDADVAPGQSLPVQVRIELPGERGPYRVYVSPIDPRTGWHYERGGPFIVIDAEVEDGRARLVRQRLTTLRRLRWESPHRTLARLFQLPLLTLWRNRDLVRSMARRDVLGRYRGSLGGALWTLLNPLLLMLTYFFVFGVVLQARFGGDPSRSGFVLYFLAGMLPWLAVSEAAGRAPNIILEHRNFVKKLVFPVEILPVTQTLAALVTEMFALAVFLVMLVAARGAVPATALWLPALIVPQVLLTLGLGWLLAATGAFVRDLGQVIGFLLTLWFFLTPICYPEASLPAWALPILGKNPMFALVRGYRAILLEARAPELAALWKLWVLGAAVFLAGHAWFHKLRRGFADIV
;
A
#
# COMPACT_ATOMS: atom_id res chain seq x y z
N MET A 1 -18.64 25.69 9.09
CA MET A 1 -19.14 25.30 10.42
C MET A 1 -18.08 25.63 11.45
N SER A 2 -18.45 26.29 12.58
CA SER A 2 -17.56 26.51 13.71
C SER A 2 -18.31 26.04 14.96
N ALA A 3 -17.73 25.07 15.68
CA ALA A 3 -18.36 24.42 16.81
C ALA A 3 -17.59 24.71 18.10
N ARG A 4 -18.31 25.00 19.19
CA ARG A 4 -17.77 25.19 20.54
C ARG A 4 -18.31 24.12 21.46
N TYR A 5 -17.45 23.58 22.31
CA TYR A 5 -17.79 22.56 23.31
C TYR A 5 -17.75 23.18 24.71
N ILE A 6 -18.85 23.03 25.44
CA ILE A 6 -19.06 23.61 26.75
C ILE A 6 -19.44 22.49 27.73
N ASP A 7 -18.94 22.53 28.94
CA ASP A 7 -19.30 21.63 30.05
C ASP A 7 -19.13 20.14 29.70
N THR A 8 -17.97 19.79 29.16
CA THR A 8 -17.70 18.42 28.73
C THR A 8 -17.44 17.51 29.93
N GLN A 9 -18.32 16.54 30.17
CA GLN A 9 -18.22 15.57 31.26
C GLN A 9 -18.19 14.15 30.65
N VAL A 10 -17.28 13.31 31.16
CA VAL A 10 -17.20 11.88 30.84
C VAL A 10 -17.48 11.11 32.12
N ALA A 11 -18.52 10.31 32.09
CA ALA A 11 -18.82 9.32 33.12
C ALA A 11 -18.54 7.92 32.58
N LEU A 12 -18.01 7.07 33.42
CA LEU A 12 -17.71 5.67 33.13
C LEU A 12 -18.69 4.80 33.90
N ASP A 13 -19.37 3.87 33.25
CA ASP A 13 -20.18 2.88 33.96
C ASP A 13 -19.28 1.90 34.70
N ALA A 14 -19.50 1.76 36.00
CA ALA A 14 -18.66 0.94 36.86
C ALA A 14 -18.72 -0.52 36.44
N GLY A 15 -17.63 -1.03 35.88
CA GLY A 15 -17.47 -2.43 35.50
C GLY A 15 -17.75 -2.74 34.03
N GLU A 16 -18.11 -1.75 33.20
CA GLU A 16 -18.39 -1.92 31.79
C GLU A 16 -17.34 -1.20 30.92
N ARG A 17 -17.42 -1.45 29.59
CA ARG A 17 -16.60 -0.78 28.57
C ARG A 17 -17.34 0.41 27.95
N LEU A 18 -18.33 0.95 28.67
CA LEU A 18 -19.24 1.96 28.21
C LEU A 18 -18.91 3.32 28.84
N PHE A 19 -18.71 4.32 28.00
CA PHE A 19 -18.54 5.72 28.39
C PHE A 19 -19.79 6.50 28.07
N HIS A 20 -20.26 7.31 29.00
CA HIS A 20 -21.26 8.34 28.78
C HIS A 20 -20.55 9.70 28.69
N LEU A 21 -20.59 10.32 27.52
CA LEU A 21 -20.07 11.64 27.28
C LEU A 21 -21.23 12.63 27.17
N ALA A 22 -21.27 13.60 28.08
CA ALA A 22 -22.25 14.70 28.05
C ALA A 22 -21.52 16.03 27.82
N PHE A 23 -22.02 16.86 26.91
CA PHE A 23 -21.52 18.20 26.64
C PHE A 23 -22.57 19.08 26.00
N ARG A 24 -22.33 20.39 25.98
CA ARG A 24 -23.15 21.31 25.19
C ARG A 24 -22.40 21.70 23.92
N LEU A 25 -23.05 21.50 22.76
CA LEU A 25 -22.50 21.88 21.47
C LEU A 25 -23.02 23.25 21.07
N GLY A 26 -22.16 24.26 21.02
CA GLY A 26 -22.48 25.62 20.61
C GLY A 26 -22.18 25.87 19.15
N ASN A 27 -23.07 26.62 18.49
CA ASN A 27 -22.89 27.07 17.11
C ASN A 27 -22.21 28.44 17.08
N ASP A 28 -20.91 28.45 16.82
CA ASP A 28 -20.11 29.68 16.65
C ASP A 28 -20.00 30.11 15.16
N SER A 29 -20.81 29.52 14.27
CA SER A 29 -20.87 29.92 12.86
C SER A 29 -21.94 31.02 12.64
N SER A 30 -21.91 31.64 11.47
CA SER A 30 -22.89 32.65 11.05
C SER A 30 -24.19 32.05 10.50
N GLN A 31 -24.27 30.74 10.37
CA GLN A 31 -25.42 30.02 9.80
C GLN A 31 -26.09 29.14 10.86
N THR A 32 -27.41 29.05 10.81
CA THR A 32 -28.18 28.10 11.63
C THR A 32 -27.91 26.67 11.14
N TRP A 33 -27.60 25.79 12.07
CA TRP A 33 -27.52 24.36 11.81
C TRP A 33 -28.93 23.79 11.86
N ARG A 34 -29.41 23.34 10.71
CA ARG A 34 -30.76 22.78 10.62
C ARG A 34 -30.71 21.27 10.81
N ARG A 35 -31.71 20.75 11.50
CA ARG A 35 -31.90 19.31 11.65
C ARG A 35 -32.03 18.60 10.30
N GLU A 36 -32.72 19.26 9.34
CA GLU A 36 -32.94 18.76 7.96
C GLU A 36 -31.63 18.56 7.18
N ASP A 37 -30.56 19.28 7.50
CA ASP A 37 -29.25 19.16 6.85
C ASP A 37 -28.54 17.84 7.21
N GLY A 38 -29.09 17.05 8.15
CA GLY A 38 -28.55 15.75 8.55
C GLY A 38 -27.29 15.85 9.41
N LEU A 39 -27.02 17.03 10.02
CA LEU A 39 -25.91 17.20 10.92
C LEU A 39 -26.07 16.28 12.14
N ALA A 40 -25.02 15.54 12.48
CA ALA A 40 -25.01 14.57 13.56
C ALA A 40 -23.72 14.70 14.39
N ILE A 41 -23.74 14.07 15.56
CA ILE A 41 -22.54 13.82 16.36
C ILE A 41 -22.16 12.36 16.22
N GLY A 42 -20.93 12.09 15.91
CA GLY A 42 -20.41 10.72 15.82
C GLY A 42 -19.08 10.59 16.56
N TRP A 43 -18.60 9.35 16.66
CA TRP A 43 -17.29 9.06 17.23
C TRP A 43 -16.58 7.97 16.44
N GLN A 44 -15.27 8.05 16.47
CA GLN A 44 -14.39 7.09 15.85
C GLN A 44 -13.35 6.63 16.86
N ILE A 45 -13.05 5.34 16.85
CA ILE A 45 -12.08 4.71 17.76
C ILE A 45 -10.80 4.40 16.97
N TYR A 46 -9.67 4.77 17.55
CA TYR A 46 -8.34 4.60 17.01
C TYR A 46 -7.43 3.87 17.99
N ASP A 47 -6.48 3.14 17.50
CA ASP A 47 -5.33 2.70 18.29
C ASP A 47 -4.40 3.91 18.54
N PRO A 48 -4.15 4.31 19.78
CA PRO A 48 -3.31 5.47 20.07
C PRO A 48 -1.83 5.27 19.72
N ALA A 49 -1.34 4.03 19.65
CA ALA A 49 0.03 3.72 19.30
C ALA A 49 0.29 3.84 17.80
N SER A 50 -0.54 3.19 16.98
CA SER A 50 -0.41 3.19 15.52
C SER A 50 -1.18 4.31 14.85
N GLY A 51 -2.24 4.85 15.48
CA GLY A 51 -3.20 5.77 14.86
C GLY A 51 -4.12 5.09 13.85
N LEU A 52 -4.19 3.76 13.85
CA LEU A 52 -5.10 3.00 13.01
C LEU A 52 -6.54 3.21 13.44
N PHE A 53 -7.41 3.39 12.46
CA PHE A 53 -8.86 3.38 12.66
C PHE A 53 -9.30 1.96 13.03
N LEU A 54 -10.11 1.84 14.07
CA LEU A 54 -10.62 0.57 14.58
C LEU A 54 -12.10 0.39 14.30
N SER A 55 -12.90 1.37 14.67
CA SER A 55 -14.35 1.34 14.48
C SER A 55 -14.95 2.75 14.51
N GLU A 56 -16.15 2.86 14.00
CA GLU A 56 -16.99 4.05 14.01
C GLU A 56 -18.31 3.71 14.70
N GLY A 57 -18.78 4.62 15.53
CA GLY A 57 -20.06 4.46 16.20
C GLY A 57 -21.23 5.05 15.42
N GLU A 58 -22.41 4.87 15.93
CA GLU A 58 -23.64 5.41 15.35
C GLU A 58 -23.64 6.94 15.38
N TRP A 59 -24.16 7.56 14.33
CA TRP A 59 -24.33 9.00 14.25
C TRP A 59 -25.60 9.41 14.97
N ILE A 60 -25.48 10.31 15.94
CA ILE A 60 -26.59 10.85 16.70
C ILE A 60 -27.04 12.16 16.04
N PRO A 61 -28.21 12.22 15.41
CA PRO A 61 -28.72 13.44 14.82
C PRO A 61 -28.93 14.53 15.87
N LEU A 62 -28.85 15.78 15.48
CA LEU A 62 -29.21 16.89 16.38
C LEU A 62 -30.73 16.88 16.62
N ASP A 63 -31.15 17.04 17.89
CA ASP A 63 -32.55 17.02 18.30
C ASP A 63 -33.33 18.26 17.85
N ALA A 64 -32.63 19.39 17.66
CA ALA A 64 -33.22 20.66 17.26
C ALA A 64 -32.28 21.49 16.40
N ASP A 65 -32.83 22.51 15.74
CA ASP A 65 -32.05 23.53 15.03
C ASP A 65 -31.24 24.37 16.03
N VAL A 66 -30.01 24.71 15.68
CA VAL A 66 -29.10 25.50 16.53
C VAL A 66 -28.74 26.79 15.82
N ALA A 67 -29.34 27.90 16.24
CA ALA A 67 -29.04 29.22 15.71
C ALA A 67 -27.64 29.70 16.12
N PRO A 68 -27.04 30.67 15.37
CA PRO A 68 -25.78 31.27 15.76
C PRO A 68 -25.77 31.73 17.22
N GLY A 69 -24.74 31.37 17.99
CA GLY A 69 -24.61 31.69 19.42
C GLY A 69 -25.38 30.77 20.37
N GLN A 70 -26.30 29.93 19.87
CA GLN A 70 -27.04 28.97 20.70
C GLN A 70 -26.25 27.67 20.93
N SER A 71 -26.64 26.92 21.95
CA SER A 71 -26.05 25.62 22.27
C SER A 71 -27.11 24.57 22.58
N LEU A 72 -26.85 23.32 22.15
CA LEU A 72 -27.69 22.15 22.38
C LEU A 72 -26.97 21.18 23.33
N PRO A 73 -27.64 20.56 24.32
CA PRO A 73 -27.06 19.47 25.09
C PRO A 73 -26.96 18.21 24.22
N VAL A 74 -25.84 17.51 24.32
CA VAL A 74 -25.55 16.29 23.57
C VAL A 74 -25.10 15.21 24.55
N GLN A 75 -25.66 14.03 24.41
CA GLN A 75 -25.24 12.83 25.14
C GLN A 75 -24.83 11.75 24.16
N VAL A 76 -23.66 11.17 24.35
CA VAL A 76 -23.10 10.14 23.49
C VAL A 76 -22.73 8.92 24.31
N ARG A 77 -23.17 7.75 23.88
CA ARG A 77 -22.77 6.45 24.43
C ARG A 77 -21.68 5.86 23.57
N ILE A 78 -20.55 5.53 24.17
CA ILE A 78 -19.37 5.04 23.45
C ILE A 78 -18.96 3.69 24.04
N GLU A 79 -19.18 2.63 23.32
CA GLU A 79 -18.71 1.30 23.70
C GLU A 79 -17.33 1.02 23.09
N LEU A 80 -16.36 0.67 23.95
CA LEU A 80 -15.02 0.30 23.49
C LEU A 80 -14.97 -1.18 23.09
N PRO A 81 -14.06 -1.53 22.14
CA PRO A 81 -13.78 -2.92 21.77
C PRO A 81 -13.42 -3.78 22.98
N GLY A 82 -13.74 -5.08 22.94
CA GLY A 82 -13.50 -6.01 24.04
C GLY A 82 -12.07 -6.46 24.22
N GLU A 83 -11.20 -6.17 23.28
CA GLU A 83 -9.79 -6.57 23.33
C GLU A 83 -9.02 -5.69 24.35
N ARG A 84 -8.09 -6.32 25.10
CA ARG A 84 -7.22 -5.59 26.01
C ARG A 84 -6.29 -4.67 25.25
N GLY A 85 -6.23 -3.40 25.66
CA GLY A 85 -5.34 -2.42 25.04
C GLY A 85 -5.76 -0.97 25.21
N PRO A 86 -4.90 -0.03 24.77
CA PRO A 86 -5.21 1.38 24.78
C PRO A 86 -6.08 1.77 23.57
N TYR A 87 -7.05 2.64 23.80
CA TYR A 87 -7.96 3.15 22.78
C TYR A 87 -8.00 4.68 22.81
N ARG A 88 -8.16 5.27 21.64
CA ARG A 88 -8.37 6.70 21.48
C ARG A 88 -9.65 6.97 20.73
N VAL A 89 -10.58 7.68 21.35
CA VAL A 89 -11.86 8.03 20.76
C VAL A 89 -11.84 9.50 20.34
N TYR A 90 -12.25 9.77 19.12
CA TYR A 90 -12.52 11.12 18.60
C TYR A 90 -14.02 11.32 18.54
N VAL A 91 -14.53 12.38 19.17
CA VAL A 91 -15.94 12.76 19.12
C VAL A 91 -16.05 14.11 18.45
N SER A 92 -16.83 14.21 17.40
CA SER A 92 -16.96 15.41 16.58
C SER A 92 -18.30 15.47 15.86
N PRO A 93 -18.77 16.67 15.50
CA PRO A 93 -19.84 16.80 14.53
C PRO A 93 -19.43 16.22 13.18
N ILE A 94 -20.40 15.62 12.50
CA ILE A 94 -20.31 15.12 11.15
C ILE A 94 -21.44 15.66 10.31
N ASP A 95 -21.12 16.11 9.11
CA ASP A 95 -22.05 16.53 8.09
C ASP A 95 -22.01 15.49 6.96
N PRO A 96 -23.12 14.84 6.60
CA PRO A 96 -23.16 13.82 5.55
C PRO A 96 -22.62 14.29 4.20
N ARG A 97 -22.70 15.59 3.92
CA ARG A 97 -22.25 16.19 2.64
C ARG A 97 -20.77 16.54 2.64
N THR A 98 -20.21 16.90 3.80
CA THR A 98 -18.87 17.50 3.88
C THR A 98 -17.90 16.74 4.79
N GLY A 99 -18.37 15.69 5.47
CA GLY A 99 -17.58 14.83 6.35
C GLY A 99 -17.35 15.38 7.75
N TRP A 100 -16.35 14.84 8.43
CA TRP A 100 -16.05 15.14 9.82
C TRP A 100 -15.52 16.55 10.03
N HIS A 101 -16.06 17.27 11.06
CA HIS A 101 -15.65 18.63 11.38
C HIS A 101 -14.17 18.72 11.78
N TYR A 102 -13.66 17.75 12.53
CA TYR A 102 -12.26 17.73 12.95
C TYR A 102 -11.28 17.57 11.77
N GLU A 103 -11.67 16.90 10.68
CA GLU A 103 -10.84 16.75 9.48
C GLU A 103 -10.64 18.07 8.74
N ARG A 104 -11.60 18.97 8.87
CA ARG A 104 -11.59 20.34 8.31
C ARG A 104 -10.91 21.35 9.22
N GLY A 105 -10.23 20.88 10.27
CA GLY A 105 -9.46 21.71 11.20
C GLY A 105 -10.23 22.21 12.42
N GLY A 106 -11.50 21.83 12.55
CA GLY A 106 -12.31 22.17 13.72
C GLY A 106 -11.84 21.47 15.00
N PRO A 107 -12.20 22.01 16.17
CA PRO A 107 -11.93 21.37 17.46
C PRO A 107 -12.79 20.11 17.62
N PHE A 108 -12.29 19.14 18.39
CA PHE A 108 -12.99 17.91 18.71
C PHE A 108 -12.54 17.35 20.06
N ILE A 109 -13.37 16.49 20.67
CA ILE A 109 -13.06 15.86 21.94
C ILE A 109 -12.24 14.61 21.66
N VAL A 110 -11.11 14.46 22.36
CA VAL A 110 -10.28 13.26 22.38
C VAL A 110 -10.39 12.62 23.76
N ILE A 111 -10.74 11.34 23.78
CA ILE A 111 -10.76 10.50 24.97
C ILE A 111 -9.71 9.42 24.78
N ASP A 112 -8.68 9.40 25.61
CA ASP A 112 -7.72 8.31 25.72
C ASP A 112 -8.21 7.38 26.84
N ALA A 113 -8.41 6.12 26.53
CA ALA A 113 -8.91 5.09 27.44
C ALA A 113 -8.10 3.79 27.33
N GLU A 114 -8.13 2.97 28.33
CA GLU A 114 -7.49 1.66 28.36
C GLU A 114 -8.51 0.59 28.80
N VAL A 115 -8.53 -0.52 28.08
CA VAL A 115 -9.35 -1.69 28.43
C VAL A 115 -8.43 -2.75 29.04
N GLU A 116 -8.73 -3.15 30.27
CA GLU A 116 -8.03 -4.19 30.99
C GLU A 116 -9.07 -5.09 31.70
N ASP A 117 -8.95 -6.41 31.49
CA ASP A 117 -9.85 -7.43 32.07
C ASP A 117 -11.36 -7.15 31.84
N GLY A 118 -11.70 -6.67 30.64
CA GLY A 118 -13.08 -6.38 30.27
C GLY A 118 -13.66 -5.08 30.84
N ARG A 119 -12.84 -4.27 31.52
CA ARG A 119 -13.21 -2.99 32.11
C ARG A 119 -12.48 -1.86 31.40
N ALA A 120 -13.16 -0.76 31.15
CA ALA A 120 -12.56 0.44 30.60
C ALA A 120 -12.09 1.38 31.73
N ARG A 121 -10.96 2.03 31.50
CA ARG A 121 -10.43 3.08 32.37
C ARG A 121 -10.19 4.34 31.53
N LEU A 122 -10.70 5.48 32.01
CA LEU A 122 -10.39 6.77 31.40
C LEU A 122 -8.95 7.18 31.78
N VAL A 123 -8.11 7.41 30.78
CA VAL A 123 -6.73 7.87 30.97
C VAL A 123 -6.68 9.39 30.90
N ARG A 124 -7.30 9.97 29.85
CA ARG A 124 -7.28 11.40 29.61
C ARG A 124 -8.42 11.84 28.71
N GLN A 125 -8.99 13.00 29.01
CA GLN A 125 -9.92 13.71 28.15
C GLN A 125 -9.37 15.09 27.81
N ARG A 126 -9.54 15.54 26.57
CA ARG A 126 -9.12 16.88 26.14
C ARG A 126 -9.84 17.35 24.89
N LEU A 127 -9.98 18.67 24.76
CA LEU A 127 -10.40 19.33 23.53
C LEU A 127 -9.15 19.71 22.74
N THR A 128 -9.08 19.36 21.46
CA THR A 128 -7.93 19.62 20.60
C THR A 128 -8.31 19.78 19.14
N THR A 129 -7.35 20.13 18.29
CA THR A 129 -7.49 20.09 16.83
C THR A 129 -6.50 19.09 16.25
N LEU A 130 -6.79 18.54 15.04
CA LEU A 130 -5.85 17.61 14.38
C LEU A 130 -4.45 18.19 14.21
N ARG A 131 -4.37 19.49 13.92
CA ARG A 131 -3.08 20.18 13.76
C ARG A 131 -2.27 20.10 15.06
N ARG A 132 -2.89 20.45 16.20
CA ARG A 132 -2.24 20.42 17.51
C ARG A 132 -1.87 18.98 17.91
N LEU A 133 -2.76 18.03 17.67
CA LEU A 133 -2.51 16.62 17.97
C LEU A 133 -1.31 16.06 17.19
N ARG A 134 -1.12 16.48 15.92
CA ARG A 134 0.04 16.11 15.10
C ARG A 134 1.35 16.73 15.58
N TRP A 135 1.31 17.96 16.07
CA TRP A 135 2.51 18.67 16.59
C TRP A 135 3.00 18.13 17.93
N GLU A 136 2.12 17.56 18.75
CA GLU A 136 2.48 17.02 20.06
C GLU A 136 3.43 15.80 20.00
N SER A 137 3.62 15.19 18.84
CA SER A 137 4.44 13.97 18.73
C SER A 137 5.11 13.81 17.35
N PRO A 138 6.03 14.70 16.93
CA PRO A 138 6.69 14.59 15.61
C PRO A 138 7.48 13.29 15.44
N HIS A 139 8.14 12.79 16.49
CA HIS A 139 8.86 11.51 16.47
C HIS A 139 7.92 10.31 16.26
N ARG A 140 6.71 10.37 16.83
CA ARG A 140 5.67 9.34 16.63
C ARG A 140 5.10 9.38 15.22
N THR A 141 5.14 10.52 14.54
CA THR A 141 4.64 10.63 13.15
C THR A 141 5.57 9.91 12.18
N LEU A 142 6.90 10.03 12.33
CA LEU A 142 7.88 9.31 11.53
C LEU A 142 7.83 7.80 11.82
N ALA A 143 7.82 7.41 13.09
CA ALA A 143 7.68 6.01 13.48
C ALA A 143 6.38 5.40 12.93
N ARG A 144 5.27 6.15 12.94
CA ARG A 144 3.99 5.72 12.35
C ARG A 144 4.05 5.52 10.85
N LEU A 145 4.77 6.35 10.08
CA LEU A 145 4.93 6.15 8.64
C LEU A 145 5.57 4.80 8.31
N PHE A 146 6.51 4.32 9.16
CA PHE A 146 7.11 3.00 9.00
C PHE A 146 6.24 1.86 9.54
N GLN A 147 5.57 2.07 10.67
CA GLN A 147 4.81 1.03 11.35
C GLN A 147 3.41 0.82 10.74
N LEU A 148 2.76 1.89 10.26
CA LEU A 148 1.40 1.80 9.71
C LEU A 148 1.25 0.77 8.58
N PRO A 149 2.07 0.78 7.50
CA PRO A 149 1.91 -0.20 6.44
C PRO A 149 2.11 -1.63 6.93
N LEU A 150 3.15 -1.88 7.75
CA LEU A 150 3.46 -3.22 8.26
C LEU A 150 2.38 -3.72 9.22
N LEU A 151 1.89 -2.89 10.13
CA LEU A 151 0.81 -3.25 11.06
C LEU A 151 -0.51 -3.50 10.35
N THR A 152 -0.87 -2.68 9.36
CA THR A 152 -2.08 -2.89 8.55
C THR A 152 -2.02 -4.22 7.81
N LEU A 153 -0.87 -4.56 7.22
CA LEU A 153 -0.66 -5.82 6.53
C LEU A 153 -0.70 -7.01 7.48
N TRP A 154 -0.06 -6.90 8.63
CA TRP A 154 -0.03 -7.96 9.65
C TRP A 154 -1.42 -8.23 10.22
N ARG A 155 -2.17 -7.18 10.55
CA ARG A 155 -3.53 -7.29 11.09
C ARG A 155 -4.50 -7.91 10.07
N ASN A 156 -4.35 -7.59 8.79
CA ASN A 156 -5.22 -8.07 7.72
C ASN A 156 -4.59 -9.22 6.91
N ARG A 157 -3.60 -9.94 7.46
CA ARG A 157 -2.83 -10.98 6.74
C ARG A 157 -3.71 -12.07 6.12
N ASP A 158 -4.79 -12.47 6.81
CA ASP A 158 -5.69 -13.51 6.31
C ASP A 158 -6.53 -13.02 5.13
N LEU A 159 -6.95 -11.76 5.18
CA LEU A 159 -7.63 -11.07 4.07
C LEU A 159 -6.68 -10.90 2.88
N VAL A 160 -5.45 -10.43 3.11
CA VAL A 160 -4.40 -10.31 2.09
C VAL A 160 -4.14 -11.66 1.42
N ARG A 161 -3.94 -12.73 2.21
CA ARG A 161 -3.70 -14.08 1.69
C ARG A 161 -4.87 -14.60 0.87
N SER A 162 -6.11 -14.45 1.36
CA SER A 162 -7.30 -14.92 0.66
C SER A 162 -7.53 -14.16 -0.66
N MET A 163 -7.32 -12.84 -0.67
CA MET A 163 -7.45 -12.02 -1.88
C MET A 163 -6.32 -12.29 -2.88
N ALA A 164 -5.05 -12.39 -2.43
CA ALA A 164 -3.94 -12.74 -3.31
C ALA A 164 -4.15 -14.11 -3.96
N ARG A 165 -4.58 -15.13 -3.17
CA ARG A 165 -4.94 -16.44 -3.70
C ARG A 165 -6.07 -16.34 -4.75
N ARG A 166 -7.09 -15.53 -4.48
CA ARG A 166 -8.21 -15.32 -5.40
C ARG A 166 -7.75 -14.61 -6.68
N ASP A 167 -6.84 -13.64 -6.59
CA ASP A 167 -6.29 -12.94 -7.76
C ASP A 167 -5.47 -13.92 -8.62
N VAL A 168 -4.58 -14.71 -8.04
CA VAL A 168 -3.79 -15.73 -8.76
C VAL A 168 -4.68 -16.77 -9.43
N LEU A 169 -5.63 -17.36 -8.68
CA LEU A 169 -6.52 -18.40 -9.22
C LEU A 169 -7.61 -17.84 -10.15
N GLY A 170 -8.00 -16.58 -9.92
CA GLY A 170 -9.06 -15.92 -10.69
C GLY A 170 -8.65 -15.47 -12.07
N ARG A 171 -7.36 -15.23 -12.32
CA ARG A 171 -6.83 -14.76 -13.61
C ARG A 171 -7.20 -15.65 -14.79
N TYR A 172 -7.33 -16.94 -14.54
CA TYR A 172 -7.52 -17.94 -15.57
C TYR A 172 -8.82 -18.76 -15.40
N ARG A 173 -9.75 -18.25 -14.54
CA ARG A 173 -11.07 -18.86 -14.38
C ARG A 173 -11.82 -18.82 -15.72
N GLY A 174 -12.28 -20.00 -16.17
CA GLY A 174 -13.01 -20.14 -17.44
C GLY A 174 -12.12 -20.34 -18.67
N SER A 175 -10.78 -20.33 -18.53
CA SER A 175 -9.89 -20.71 -19.63
C SER A 175 -9.61 -22.22 -19.62
N LEU A 176 -9.45 -22.83 -20.81
CA LEU A 176 -9.14 -24.25 -20.95
C LEU A 176 -7.82 -24.66 -20.26
N GLY A 177 -6.85 -23.76 -20.22
CA GLY A 177 -5.55 -23.99 -19.59
C GLY A 177 -5.50 -23.66 -18.10
N GLY A 178 -6.52 -23.01 -17.53
CA GLY A 178 -6.57 -22.66 -16.11
C GLY A 178 -5.27 -22.04 -15.59
N ALA A 179 -4.80 -22.50 -14.43
CA ALA A 179 -3.56 -22.04 -13.80
C ALA A 179 -2.28 -22.30 -14.63
N LEU A 180 -2.34 -23.16 -15.65
CA LEU A 180 -1.19 -23.43 -16.54
C LEU A 180 -0.74 -22.16 -17.29
N TRP A 181 -1.66 -21.23 -17.57
CA TRP A 181 -1.34 -19.95 -18.19
C TRP A 181 -0.39 -19.08 -17.36
N THR A 182 -0.36 -19.25 -16.05
CA THR A 182 0.60 -18.54 -15.17
C THR A 182 2.04 -18.93 -15.55
N LEU A 183 2.25 -20.16 -16.00
CA LEU A 183 3.53 -20.69 -16.46
C LEU A 183 3.74 -20.44 -17.96
N LEU A 184 2.71 -20.69 -18.78
CA LEU A 184 2.81 -20.60 -20.24
C LEU A 184 3.10 -19.18 -20.72
N ASN A 185 2.45 -18.14 -20.16
CA ASN A 185 2.68 -16.76 -20.60
C ASN A 185 4.14 -16.31 -20.45
N PRO A 186 4.81 -16.44 -19.30
CA PRO A 186 6.24 -16.17 -19.19
C PRO A 186 7.08 -17.01 -20.16
N LEU A 187 6.78 -18.31 -20.30
CA LEU A 187 7.52 -19.19 -21.19
C LEU A 187 7.37 -18.79 -22.67
N LEU A 188 6.16 -18.47 -23.12
CA LEU A 188 5.93 -18.01 -24.51
C LEU A 188 6.64 -16.68 -24.77
N LEU A 189 6.58 -15.75 -23.81
CA LEU A 189 7.32 -14.49 -23.91
C LEU A 189 8.83 -14.75 -24.00
N MET A 190 9.36 -15.59 -23.13
CA MET A 190 10.76 -16.01 -23.13
C MET A 190 11.15 -16.67 -24.45
N LEU A 191 10.32 -17.56 -24.98
CA LEU A 191 10.54 -18.24 -26.25
C LEU A 191 10.55 -17.24 -27.42
N THR A 192 9.64 -16.26 -27.41
CA THR A 192 9.58 -15.23 -28.44
C THR A 192 10.86 -14.39 -28.44
N TYR A 193 11.29 -13.92 -27.29
CA TYR A 193 12.54 -13.16 -27.20
C TYR A 193 13.78 -14.00 -27.52
N PHE A 194 13.80 -15.27 -27.09
CA PHE A 194 14.86 -16.19 -27.48
C PHE A 194 14.92 -16.35 -29.00
N PHE A 195 13.78 -16.57 -29.65
CA PHE A 195 13.73 -16.68 -31.10
C PHE A 195 14.26 -15.44 -31.79
N VAL A 196 13.76 -14.26 -31.40
CA VAL A 196 14.17 -12.98 -32.02
C VAL A 196 15.66 -12.68 -31.79
N PHE A 197 16.12 -12.69 -30.56
CA PHE A 197 17.47 -12.27 -30.24
C PHE A 197 18.51 -13.40 -30.39
N GLY A 198 18.14 -14.64 -30.07
CA GLY A 198 19.06 -15.77 -30.11
C GLY A 198 19.15 -16.42 -31.48
N VAL A 199 18.02 -16.54 -32.23
CA VAL A 199 17.99 -17.22 -33.52
C VAL A 199 18.10 -16.23 -34.68
N VAL A 200 17.27 -15.16 -34.69
CA VAL A 200 17.24 -14.20 -35.82
C VAL A 200 18.41 -13.26 -35.76
N LEU A 201 18.59 -12.55 -34.63
CA LEU A 201 19.65 -11.57 -34.47
C LEU A 201 21.02 -12.17 -34.08
N GLN A 202 21.04 -13.48 -33.76
CA GLN A 202 22.26 -14.20 -33.33
C GLN A 202 23.09 -13.44 -32.28
N ALA A 203 22.41 -12.77 -31.37
CA ALA A 203 23.04 -11.96 -30.34
C ALA A 203 23.88 -12.85 -29.41
N ARG A 204 25.13 -12.45 -29.16
CA ARG A 204 26.07 -13.15 -28.28
C ARG A 204 26.40 -12.26 -27.09
N PHE A 205 26.20 -12.77 -25.87
CA PHE A 205 26.36 -11.96 -24.66
C PHE A 205 27.21 -12.68 -23.60
N GLY A 206 27.90 -11.90 -22.78
CA GLY A 206 28.41 -12.33 -21.49
C GLY A 206 29.60 -13.28 -21.50
N GLY A 207 30.45 -13.26 -22.52
CA GLY A 207 31.65 -14.08 -22.53
C GLY A 207 31.44 -15.57 -22.81
N ASP A 208 30.18 -16.05 -22.85
CA ASP A 208 29.80 -17.38 -23.25
C ASP A 208 29.20 -17.33 -24.67
N PRO A 209 29.94 -17.83 -25.71
CA PRO A 209 29.51 -17.80 -27.10
C PRO A 209 28.35 -18.79 -27.41
N SER A 210 27.95 -19.58 -26.40
CA SER A 210 26.91 -20.57 -26.58
C SER A 210 25.51 -19.93 -26.67
N ARG A 211 24.61 -20.58 -27.43
CA ARG A 211 23.20 -20.15 -27.48
C ARG A 211 22.52 -20.25 -26.13
N SER A 212 22.90 -21.21 -25.31
CA SER A 212 22.40 -21.38 -23.95
C SER A 212 22.81 -20.23 -23.02
N GLY A 213 24.03 -19.69 -23.18
CA GLY A 213 24.51 -18.53 -22.41
C GLY A 213 23.64 -17.29 -22.62
N PHE A 214 23.26 -17.00 -23.89
CA PHE A 214 22.36 -15.89 -24.18
C PHE A 214 20.98 -16.05 -23.53
N VAL A 215 20.37 -17.25 -23.65
CA VAL A 215 19.05 -17.53 -23.07
C VAL A 215 19.06 -17.30 -21.57
N LEU A 216 20.03 -17.88 -20.87
CA LEU A 216 20.15 -17.71 -19.42
C LEU A 216 20.39 -16.25 -19.03
N TYR A 217 21.22 -15.53 -19.78
CA TYR A 217 21.49 -14.11 -19.54
C TYR A 217 20.23 -13.26 -19.65
N PHE A 218 19.44 -13.46 -20.73
CA PHE A 218 18.19 -12.77 -20.94
C PHE A 218 17.15 -13.12 -19.86
N LEU A 219 16.96 -14.41 -19.60
CA LEU A 219 15.98 -14.89 -18.64
C LEU A 219 16.27 -14.39 -17.21
N ALA A 220 17.54 -14.41 -16.78
CA ALA A 220 17.92 -13.89 -15.47
C ALA A 220 17.56 -12.40 -15.31
N GLY A 221 17.68 -11.61 -16.40
CA GLY A 221 17.25 -10.20 -16.40
C GLY A 221 15.75 -10.01 -16.43
N MET A 222 15.00 -10.98 -17.03
CA MET A 222 13.54 -10.93 -17.08
C MET A 222 12.87 -11.22 -15.73
N LEU A 223 13.48 -12.01 -14.86
CA LEU A 223 12.89 -12.41 -13.57
C LEU A 223 12.36 -11.22 -12.75
N PRO A 224 13.20 -10.26 -12.34
CA PRO A 224 12.73 -9.12 -11.55
C PRO A 224 11.79 -8.21 -12.35
N TRP A 225 11.93 -8.15 -13.69
CA TRP A 225 11.09 -7.36 -14.55
C TRP A 225 9.64 -7.84 -14.56
N LEU A 226 9.41 -9.16 -14.57
CA LEU A 226 8.07 -9.75 -14.62
C LEU A 226 7.18 -9.25 -13.48
N ALA A 227 7.66 -9.32 -12.24
CA ALA A 227 6.85 -8.89 -11.10
C ALA A 227 6.65 -7.37 -11.05
N VAL A 228 7.71 -6.58 -11.31
CA VAL A 228 7.63 -5.12 -11.26
C VAL A 228 6.71 -4.59 -12.35
N SER A 229 6.87 -5.05 -13.59
CA SER A 229 6.07 -4.59 -14.72
C SER A 229 4.60 -5.01 -14.61
N GLU A 230 4.34 -6.24 -14.16
CA GLU A 230 2.98 -6.73 -13.94
C GLU A 230 2.25 -5.93 -12.86
N ALA A 231 2.90 -5.74 -11.70
CA ALA A 231 2.32 -4.99 -10.60
C ALA A 231 2.10 -3.51 -10.97
N ALA A 232 3.11 -2.86 -11.55
CA ALA A 232 3.01 -1.45 -11.94
C ALA A 232 2.00 -1.21 -13.05
N GLY A 233 1.91 -2.12 -14.04
CA GLY A 233 0.98 -1.99 -15.18
C GLY A 233 -0.49 -2.10 -14.79
N ARG A 234 -0.81 -2.92 -13.79
CA ARG A 234 -2.19 -3.10 -13.29
C ARG A 234 -2.59 -2.11 -12.21
N ALA A 235 -1.62 -1.54 -11.49
CA ALA A 235 -1.87 -0.70 -10.32
C ALA A 235 -2.83 0.49 -10.60
N PRO A 236 -2.75 1.25 -11.71
CA PRO A 236 -3.63 2.39 -11.95
C PRO A 236 -5.13 2.06 -11.91
N ASN A 237 -5.51 0.85 -12.29
CA ASN A 237 -6.91 0.45 -12.44
C ASN A 237 -7.47 -0.29 -11.21
N ILE A 238 -6.62 -0.68 -10.25
CA ILE A 238 -7.02 -1.61 -9.19
C ILE A 238 -8.13 -1.08 -8.27
N ILE A 239 -8.17 0.21 -8.02
CA ILE A 239 -9.21 0.85 -7.20
C ILE A 239 -10.56 0.81 -7.93
N LEU A 240 -10.57 1.09 -9.24
CA LEU A 240 -11.76 1.08 -10.08
C LEU A 240 -12.30 -0.35 -10.28
N GLU A 241 -11.42 -1.32 -10.48
CA GLU A 241 -11.76 -2.76 -10.60
C GLU A 241 -12.42 -3.29 -9.31
N HIS A 242 -12.03 -2.73 -8.15
CA HIS A 242 -12.51 -3.19 -6.85
C HIS A 242 -13.49 -2.19 -6.19
N ARG A 243 -14.20 -1.37 -6.96
CA ARG A 243 -15.15 -0.35 -6.50
C ARG A 243 -16.13 -0.83 -5.43
N ASN A 244 -16.64 -2.08 -5.55
CA ASN A 244 -17.59 -2.66 -4.59
C ASN A 244 -16.98 -2.86 -3.19
N PHE A 245 -15.66 -2.99 -3.08
CA PHE A 245 -14.95 -3.05 -1.80
C PHE A 245 -14.61 -1.66 -1.29
N VAL A 246 -14.28 -0.73 -2.18
CA VAL A 246 -13.91 0.65 -1.84
C VAL A 246 -15.09 1.40 -1.21
N LYS A 247 -16.32 1.13 -1.67
CA LYS A 247 -17.56 1.70 -1.10
C LYS A 247 -17.93 1.16 0.29
N LYS A 248 -17.28 0.10 0.76
CA LYS A 248 -17.54 -0.45 2.10
C LYS A 248 -16.70 0.30 3.14
N LEU A 249 -17.34 0.94 4.10
CA LEU A 249 -16.71 1.78 5.14
C LEU A 249 -15.59 1.10 5.93
N VAL A 250 -15.64 -0.23 6.07
CA VAL A 250 -14.71 -1.00 6.94
C VAL A 250 -13.61 -1.73 6.14
N PHE A 251 -13.54 -1.57 4.81
CA PHE A 251 -12.57 -2.31 4.00
C PHE A 251 -11.22 -1.55 3.93
N PRO A 252 -10.11 -2.19 4.34
CA PRO A 252 -8.77 -1.59 4.25
C PRO A 252 -8.28 -1.58 2.80
N VAL A 253 -8.62 -0.52 2.05
CA VAL A 253 -8.31 -0.38 0.61
C VAL A 253 -6.82 -0.46 0.30
N GLU A 254 -5.96 -0.20 1.27
CA GLU A 254 -4.49 -0.28 1.17
C GLU A 254 -4.00 -1.69 0.82
N ILE A 255 -4.79 -2.72 1.10
CA ILE A 255 -4.39 -4.10 0.79
C ILE A 255 -4.52 -4.45 -0.70
N LEU A 256 -5.30 -3.69 -1.49
CA LEU A 256 -5.51 -3.98 -2.91
C LEU A 256 -4.19 -3.99 -3.71
N PRO A 257 -3.35 -2.94 -3.68
CA PRO A 257 -2.05 -2.99 -4.35
C PRO A 257 -1.11 -4.06 -3.78
N VAL A 258 -1.25 -4.40 -2.49
CA VAL A 258 -0.45 -5.46 -1.86
C VAL A 258 -0.81 -6.82 -2.42
N THR A 259 -2.10 -7.15 -2.52
CA THR A 259 -2.56 -8.44 -3.06
C THR A 259 -2.14 -8.62 -4.50
N GLN A 260 -2.18 -7.55 -5.29
CA GLN A 260 -1.72 -7.55 -6.67
C GLN A 260 -0.20 -7.75 -6.77
N THR A 261 0.59 -7.07 -5.94
CA THR A 261 2.04 -7.26 -5.89
C THR A 261 2.41 -8.67 -5.48
N LEU A 262 1.73 -9.25 -4.48
CA LEU A 262 1.94 -10.64 -4.07
C LEU A 262 1.61 -11.61 -5.20
N ALA A 263 0.55 -11.37 -5.96
CA ALA A 263 0.22 -12.20 -7.12
C ALA A 263 1.28 -12.12 -8.23
N ALA A 264 1.83 -10.94 -8.48
CA ALA A 264 2.93 -10.75 -9.43
C ALA A 264 4.23 -11.45 -8.96
N LEU A 265 4.52 -11.40 -7.65
CA LEU A 265 5.65 -12.14 -7.06
C LEU A 265 5.49 -13.67 -7.19
N VAL A 266 4.27 -14.18 -7.07
CA VAL A 266 4.00 -15.61 -7.32
C VAL A 266 4.37 -15.96 -8.75
N THR A 267 4.01 -15.13 -9.75
CA THR A 267 4.41 -15.31 -11.15
C THR A 267 5.95 -15.32 -11.30
N GLU A 268 6.65 -14.39 -10.64
CA GLU A 268 8.12 -14.35 -10.62
C GLU A 268 8.73 -15.60 -9.98
N MET A 269 8.17 -16.10 -8.87
CA MET A 269 8.68 -17.31 -8.22
C MET A 269 8.51 -18.55 -9.11
N PHE A 270 7.42 -18.66 -9.86
CA PHE A 270 7.28 -19.71 -10.86
C PHE A 270 8.31 -19.57 -11.98
N ALA A 271 8.51 -18.36 -12.51
CA ALA A 271 9.52 -18.10 -13.53
C ALA A 271 10.94 -18.41 -13.01
N LEU A 272 11.24 -18.05 -11.75
CA LEU A 272 12.51 -18.38 -11.10
C LEU A 272 12.69 -19.90 -10.95
N ALA A 273 11.67 -20.63 -10.56
CA ALA A 273 11.74 -22.10 -10.47
C ALA A 273 12.05 -22.74 -11.82
N VAL A 274 11.37 -22.30 -12.88
CA VAL A 274 11.64 -22.76 -14.27
C VAL A 274 13.07 -22.39 -14.67
N PHE A 275 13.48 -21.15 -14.40
CA PHE A 275 14.85 -20.70 -14.67
C PHE A 275 15.90 -21.57 -13.98
N LEU A 276 15.70 -21.91 -12.69
CA LEU A 276 16.63 -22.75 -11.94
C LEU A 276 16.73 -24.15 -12.53
N VAL A 277 15.60 -24.74 -12.99
CA VAL A 277 15.61 -26.03 -13.69
C VAL A 277 16.44 -25.93 -15.00
N MET A 278 16.22 -24.88 -15.78
CA MET A 278 17.01 -24.63 -17.01
C MET A 278 18.50 -24.42 -16.71
N LEU A 279 18.81 -23.70 -15.62
CA LEU A 279 20.18 -23.44 -15.19
C LEU A 279 20.90 -24.75 -14.82
N VAL A 280 20.23 -25.64 -14.06
CA VAL A 280 20.76 -26.97 -13.70
C VAL A 280 20.94 -27.81 -14.95
N ALA A 281 19.99 -27.82 -15.89
CA ALA A 281 20.09 -28.57 -17.14
C ALA A 281 21.27 -28.08 -18.03
N ALA A 282 21.56 -26.75 -17.99
CA ALA A 282 22.62 -26.16 -18.82
C ALA A 282 24.01 -26.17 -18.17
N ARG A 283 24.09 -26.00 -16.84
CA ARG A 283 25.36 -25.84 -16.09
C ARG A 283 25.61 -26.90 -15.03
N GLY A 284 24.69 -27.84 -14.82
CA GLY A 284 24.82 -28.94 -13.87
C GLY A 284 24.49 -28.60 -12.42
N ALA A 285 24.52 -27.35 -12.00
CA ALA A 285 24.30 -26.94 -10.62
C ALA A 285 23.76 -25.51 -10.49
N VAL A 286 23.10 -25.24 -9.35
CA VAL A 286 22.76 -23.87 -8.92
C VAL A 286 23.92 -23.33 -8.10
N PRO A 287 24.45 -22.12 -8.38
CA PRO A 287 25.54 -21.55 -7.62
C PRO A 287 25.11 -21.23 -6.17
N ALA A 288 26.02 -21.45 -5.22
CA ALA A 288 25.76 -21.16 -3.78
C ALA A 288 25.39 -19.69 -3.52
N THR A 289 25.81 -18.79 -4.42
CA THR A 289 25.43 -17.37 -4.39
C THR A 289 23.93 -17.14 -4.53
N ALA A 290 23.13 -18.12 -5.01
CA ALA A 290 21.66 -18.03 -5.02
C ALA A 290 21.06 -17.73 -3.62
N LEU A 291 21.77 -18.02 -2.54
CA LEU A 291 21.38 -17.64 -1.17
C LEU A 291 21.30 -16.11 -0.97
N TRP A 292 21.88 -15.30 -1.85
CA TRP A 292 21.75 -13.83 -1.84
C TRP A 292 20.46 -13.33 -2.50
N LEU A 293 19.68 -14.18 -3.17
CA LEU A 293 18.41 -13.76 -3.81
C LEU A 293 17.46 -13.01 -2.86
N PRO A 294 17.24 -13.43 -1.60
CA PRO A 294 16.38 -12.68 -0.68
C PRO A 294 16.84 -11.23 -0.47
N ALA A 295 18.16 -10.97 -0.50
CA ALA A 295 18.70 -9.62 -0.34
C ALA A 295 18.36 -8.69 -1.51
N LEU A 296 18.03 -9.23 -2.69
CA LEU A 296 17.53 -8.50 -3.86
C LEU A 296 16.00 -8.48 -3.91
N ILE A 297 15.35 -9.60 -3.58
CA ILE A 297 13.88 -9.74 -3.64
C ILE A 297 13.21 -8.79 -2.64
N VAL A 298 13.75 -8.64 -1.43
CA VAL A 298 13.12 -7.77 -0.42
C VAL A 298 13.07 -6.31 -0.87
N PRO A 299 14.17 -5.64 -1.28
CA PRO A 299 14.10 -4.27 -1.76
C PRO A 299 13.30 -4.14 -3.07
N GLN A 300 13.29 -5.17 -3.93
CA GLN A 300 12.39 -5.24 -5.10
C GLN A 300 10.91 -5.20 -4.68
N VAL A 301 10.53 -5.98 -3.68
CA VAL A 301 9.16 -5.99 -3.13
C VAL A 301 8.78 -4.63 -2.57
N LEU A 302 9.68 -4.00 -1.80
CA LEU A 302 9.45 -2.65 -1.27
C LEU A 302 9.25 -1.63 -2.40
N LEU A 303 10.09 -1.66 -3.42
CA LEU A 303 9.97 -0.80 -4.59
C LEU A 303 8.63 -1.02 -5.32
N THR A 304 8.29 -2.28 -5.57
CA THR A 304 7.07 -2.67 -6.32
C THR A 304 5.81 -2.27 -5.55
N LEU A 305 5.76 -2.51 -4.24
CA LEU A 305 4.64 -2.11 -3.38
C LEU A 305 4.49 -0.59 -3.33
N GLY A 306 5.59 0.13 -3.18
CA GLY A 306 5.57 1.59 -3.15
C GLY A 306 5.06 2.18 -4.46
N LEU A 307 5.54 1.68 -5.60
CA LEU A 307 5.03 2.04 -6.93
C LEU A 307 3.55 1.66 -7.07
N GLY A 308 3.16 0.46 -6.61
CA GLY A 308 1.79 -0.01 -6.63
C GLY A 308 0.83 0.94 -5.90
N TRP A 309 1.15 1.37 -4.69
CA TRP A 309 0.35 2.34 -3.95
C TRP A 309 0.30 3.70 -4.62
N LEU A 310 1.44 4.21 -5.10
CA LEU A 310 1.52 5.50 -5.77
C LEU A 310 0.66 5.52 -7.05
N LEU A 311 0.80 4.49 -7.88
CA LEU A 311 0.07 4.38 -9.15
C LEU A 311 -1.42 4.09 -8.94
N ALA A 312 -1.79 3.25 -7.97
CA ALA A 312 -3.18 2.96 -7.65
C ALA A 312 -3.91 4.21 -7.13
N ALA A 313 -3.27 4.97 -6.23
CA ALA A 313 -3.85 6.20 -5.71
C ALA A 313 -4.02 7.27 -6.78
N THR A 314 -3.03 7.43 -7.66
CA THR A 314 -3.09 8.42 -8.74
C THR A 314 -4.07 7.99 -9.84
N GLY A 315 -4.11 6.69 -10.18
CA GLY A 315 -4.98 6.11 -11.20
C GLY A 315 -6.47 6.21 -10.86
N ALA A 316 -6.83 6.23 -9.57
CA ALA A 316 -8.21 6.48 -9.16
C ALA A 316 -8.72 7.85 -9.66
N PHE A 317 -7.85 8.87 -9.71
CA PHE A 317 -8.20 10.23 -10.14
C PHE A 317 -7.92 10.50 -11.62
N VAL A 318 -6.91 9.82 -12.19
CA VAL A 318 -6.45 10.02 -13.58
C VAL A 318 -6.69 8.73 -14.35
N ARG A 319 -7.82 8.65 -15.06
CA ARG A 319 -8.26 7.43 -15.78
C ARG A 319 -7.30 6.96 -16.86
N ASP A 320 -6.63 7.90 -17.53
CA ASP A 320 -5.70 7.59 -18.63
C ASP A 320 -4.31 7.14 -18.15
N LEU A 321 -4.07 7.15 -16.82
CA LEU A 321 -2.77 6.79 -16.26
C LEU A 321 -2.34 5.37 -16.66
N GLY A 322 -3.28 4.43 -16.81
CA GLY A 322 -2.97 3.07 -17.23
C GLY A 322 -2.31 3.01 -18.62
N GLN A 323 -2.76 3.83 -19.56
CA GLN A 323 -2.16 3.91 -20.91
C GLN A 323 -0.75 4.50 -20.85
N VAL A 324 -0.59 5.58 -20.09
CA VAL A 324 0.72 6.22 -19.90
C VAL A 324 1.72 5.26 -19.26
N ILE A 325 1.30 4.53 -18.22
CA ILE A 325 2.17 3.56 -17.53
C ILE A 325 2.55 2.42 -18.46
N GLY A 326 1.63 1.91 -19.30
CA GLY A 326 1.96 0.89 -20.30
C GLY A 326 3.10 1.34 -21.24
N PHE A 327 3.03 2.56 -21.76
CA PHE A 327 4.12 3.13 -22.56
C PHE A 327 5.41 3.32 -21.76
N LEU A 328 5.34 3.87 -20.54
CA LEU A 328 6.51 4.07 -19.69
C LEU A 328 7.19 2.76 -19.30
N LEU A 329 6.44 1.70 -19.04
CA LEU A 329 6.99 0.37 -18.78
C LEU A 329 7.73 -0.18 -20.01
N THR A 330 7.19 -0.01 -21.22
CA THR A 330 7.88 -0.40 -22.44
C THR A 330 9.20 0.36 -22.60
N LEU A 331 9.17 1.68 -22.40
CA LEU A 331 10.39 2.50 -22.43
C LEU A 331 11.39 2.05 -21.36
N TRP A 332 10.94 1.82 -20.12
CA TRP A 332 11.79 1.41 -19.01
C TRP A 332 12.42 0.03 -19.22
N PHE A 333 11.69 -0.90 -19.89
CA PHE A 333 12.23 -2.18 -20.31
C PHE A 333 13.46 -2.02 -21.22
N PHE A 334 13.35 -1.17 -22.26
CA PHE A 334 14.46 -0.93 -23.18
C PHE A 334 15.58 -0.05 -22.57
N LEU A 335 15.28 0.80 -21.59
CA LEU A 335 16.28 1.53 -20.83
C LEU A 335 17.01 0.65 -19.79
N THR A 336 16.53 -0.56 -19.57
CA THR A 336 17.18 -1.54 -18.70
C THR A 336 17.86 -2.59 -19.56
N PRO A 337 19.16 -2.94 -19.37
CA PRO A 337 19.89 -3.86 -20.23
C PRO A 337 19.42 -5.32 -20.02
N ILE A 338 18.14 -5.59 -20.31
CA ILE A 338 17.57 -6.93 -20.26
C ILE A 338 17.89 -7.67 -21.55
N CYS A 339 17.62 -7.04 -22.72
CA CYS A 339 17.74 -7.63 -24.04
C CYS A 339 19.12 -7.47 -24.69
N TYR A 340 20.02 -6.72 -24.10
CA TYR A 340 21.34 -6.40 -24.63
C TYR A 340 22.38 -6.41 -23.52
N PRO A 341 23.68 -6.62 -23.86
CA PRO A 341 24.74 -6.62 -22.87
C PRO A 341 25.04 -5.20 -22.38
N GLU A 342 25.40 -5.09 -21.11
CA GLU A 342 25.84 -3.84 -20.49
C GLU A 342 27.03 -3.20 -21.22
N ALA A 343 27.93 -4.04 -21.76
CA ALA A 343 29.10 -3.60 -22.55
C ALA A 343 28.73 -2.88 -23.85
N SER A 344 27.51 -3.04 -24.37
CA SER A 344 27.02 -2.31 -25.56
C SER A 344 26.55 -0.89 -25.26
N LEU A 345 26.49 -0.52 -23.97
CA LEU A 345 26.04 0.83 -23.57
C LEU A 345 27.15 1.85 -23.84
N PRO A 346 26.82 3.02 -24.42
CA PRO A 346 27.77 4.10 -24.54
C PRO A 346 28.23 4.57 -23.16
N ALA A 347 29.50 4.96 -23.03
CA ALA A 347 30.12 5.38 -21.77
C ALA A 347 29.34 6.52 -21.07
N TRP A 348 28.71 7.44 -21.82
CA TRP A 348 27.91 8.53 -21.29
C TRP A 348 26.58 8.06 -20.70
N ALA A 349 26.02 6.91 -21.14
CA ALA A 349 24.76 6.38 -20.68
C ALA A 349 24.87 5.65 -19.32
N LEU A 350 26.02 5.04 -19.03
CA LEU A 350 26.25 4.28 -17.81
C LEU A 350 25.98 5.06 -16.51
N PRO A 351 26.40 6.34 -16.32
CA PRO A 351 26.12 7.10 -15.11
C PRO A 351 24.62 7.39 -14.93
N ILE A 352 23.84 7.45 -16.01
CA ILE A 352 22.40 7.69 -15.99
C ILE A 352 21.67 6.39 -15.70
N LEU A 353 21.95 5.36 -16.47
CA LEU A 353 21.31 4.05 -16.35
C LEU A 353 21.70 3.32 -15.06
N GLY A 354 22.88 3.54 -14.53
CA GLY A 354 23.31 3.01 -13.22
C GLY A 354 22.50 3.53 -12.02
N LYS A 355 21.73 4.62 -12.21
CA LYS A 355 20.75 5.10 -11.22
C LYS A 355 19.39 4.41 -11.33
N ASN A 356 19.15 3.66 -12.40
CA ASN A 356 17.92 2.91 -12.62
C ASN A 356 17.85 1.72 -11.64
N PRO A 357 16.83 1.62 -10.78
CA PRO A 357 16.71 0.50 -9.83
C PRO A 357 16.57 -0.87 -10.53
N MET A 358 15.93 -0.90 -11.70
CA MET A 358 15.82 -2.14 -12.47
C MET A 358 17.17 -2.59 -13.04
N PHE A 359 18.04 -1.65 -13.39
CA PHE A 359 19.41 -1.98 -13.79
C PHE A 359 20.18 -2.67 -12.64
N ALA A 360 20.07 -2.13 -11.42
CA ALA A 360 20.71 -2.73 -10.25
C ALA A 360 20.16 -4.13 -9.93
N LEU A 361 18.82 -4.32 -10.05
CA LEU A 361 18.18 -5.62 -9.86
C LEU A 361 18.66 -6.63 -10.91
N VAL A 362 18.54 -6.31 -12.20
CA VAL A 362 18.94 -7.18 -13.32
C VAL A 362 20.39 -7.61 -13.20
N ARG A 363 21.31 -6.65 -12.91
CA ARG A 363 22.73 -6.93 -12.71
C ARG A 363 22.96 -7.82 -11.49
N GLY A 364 22.24 -7.58 -10.38
CA GLY A 364 22.31 -8.38 -9.17
C GLY A 364 21.86 -9.84 -9.40
N TYR A 365 20.75 -10.05 -10.09
CA TYR A 365 20.27 -11.40 -10.44
C TYR A 365 21.28 -12.14 -11.32
N ARG A 366 21.88 -11.48 -12.32
CA ARG A 366 22.91 -12.05 -13.17
C ARG A 366 24.17 -12.40 -12.40
N ALA A 367 24.65 -11.50 -11.55
CA ALA A 367 25.84 -11.75 -10.72
C ALA A 367 25.64 -12.99 -9.83
N ILE A 368 24.48 -13.11 -9.18
CA ILE A 368 24.13 -14.21 -8.29
C ILE A 368 23.95 -15.53 -9.05
N LEU A 369 23.17 -15.53 -10.13
CA LEU A 369 22.70 -16.75 -10.79
C LEU A 369 23.63 -17.24 -11.90
N LEU A 370 24.36 -16.32 -12.58
CA LEU A 370 25.17 -16.66 -13.75
C LEU A 370 26.67 -16.54 -13.52
N GLU A 371 27.11 -15.55 -12.74
CA GLU A 371 28.52 -15.25 -12.52
C GLU A 371 29.06 -15.85 -11.22
N ALA A 372 28.19 -16.49 -10.41
CA ALA A 372 28.52 -17.04 -9.10
C ALA A 372 29.23 -16.03 -8.18
N ARG A 373 28.81 -14.76 -8.24
CA ARG A 373 29.35 -13.65 -7.45
C ARG A 373 28.28 -13.04 -6.54
N ALA A 374 28.70 -12.56 -5.37
CA ALA A 374 27.82 -11.75 -4.53
C ALA A 374 27.48 -10.43 -5.25
N PRO A 375 26.27 -9.88 -5.02
CA PRO A 375 25.90 -8.59 -5.59
C PRO A 375 26.78 -7.48 -5.03
N GLU A 376 27.03 -6.46 -5.84
CA GLU A 376 27.81 -5.29 -5.42
C GLU A 376 27.14 -4.59 -4.23
N LEU A 377 27.80 -4.52 -3.08
CA LEU A 377 27.24 -3.98 -1.85
C LEU A 377 26.76 -2.53 -1.98
N ALA A 378 27.49 -1.72 -2.76
CA ALA A 378 27.11 -0.32 -3.00
C ALA A 378 25.80 -0.20 -3.81
N ALA A 379 25.60 -1.06 -4.81
CA ALA A 379 24.36 -1.11 -5.58
C ALA A 379 23.21 -1.67 -4.74
N LEU A 380 23.47 -2.71 -3.96
CA LEU A 380 22.50 -3.33 -3.06
C LEU A 380 21.99 -2.34 -2.00
N TRP A 381 22.91 -1.63 -1.34
CA TRP A 381 22.56 -0.60 -0.36
C TRP A 381 21.68 0.51 -0.96
N LYS A 382 22.04 1.04 -2.13
CA LYS A 382 21.25 2.05 -2.85
C LYS A 382 19.86 1.54 -3.17
N LEU A 383 19.73 0.27 -3.59
CA LEU A 383 18.46 -0.36 -3.89
C LEU A 383 17.57 -0.49 -2.64
N TRP A 384 18.14 -0.85 -1.49
CA TRP A 384 17.44 -0.92 -0.21
C TRP A 384 16.91 0.45 0.21
N VAL A 385 17.74 1.48 0.15
CA VAL A 385 17.34 2.85 0.52
C VAL A 385 16.26 3.37 -0.42
N LEU A 386 16.44 3.18 -1.73
CA LEU A 386 15.45 3.61 -2.72
C LEU A 386 14.13 2.84 -2.58
N GLY A 387 14.19 1.52 -2.43
CA GLY A 387 13.01 0.67 -2.20
C GLY A 387 12.24 1.09 -0.96
N ALA A 388 12.92 1.32 0.15
CA ALA A 388 12.31 1.81 1.39
C ALA A 388 11.72 3.22 1.21
N ALA A 389 12.42 4.13 0.54
CA ALA A 389 11.94 5.50 0.29
C ALA A 389 10.68 5.50 -0.58
N VAL A 390 10.66 4.72 -1.68
CA VAL A 390 9.49 4.60 -2.57
C VAL A 390 8.32 3.92 -1.87
N PHE A 391 8.58 2.88 -1.05
CA PHE A 391 7.57 2.21 -0.22
C PHE A 391 6.86 3.20 0.70
N LEU A 392 7.62 4.01 1.44
CA LEU A 392 7.08 4.99 2.38
C LEU A 392 6.35 6.13 1.67
N ALA A 393 6.94 6.66 0.60
CA ALA A 393 6.34 7.74 -0.18
C ALA A 393 5.04 7.28 -0.86
N GLY A 394 5.03 6.09 -1.46
CA GLY A 394 3.85 5.49 -2.08
C GLY A 394 2.72 5.25 -1.09
N HIS A 395 3.05 4.67 0.06
CA HIS A 395 2.06 4.46 1.13
C HIS A 395 1.51 5.80 1.68
N ALA A 396 2.38 6.80 1.92
CA ALA A 396 1.96 8.11 2.40
C ALA A 396 1.05 8.82 1.38
N TRP A 397 1.37 8.72 0.08
CA TRP A 397 0.58 9.25 -1.00
C TRP A 397 -0.80 8.58 -1.09
N PHE A 398 -0.83 7.25 -1.04
CA PHE A 398 -2.06 6.46 -1.02
C PHE A 398 -2.94 6.84 0.18
N HIS A 399 -2.35 6.89 1.37
CA HIS A 399 -3.05 7.25 2.60
C HIS A 399 -3.64 8.69 2.55
N LYS A 400 -2.94 9.62 1.91
CA LYS A 400 -3.42 11.00 1.72
C LYS A 400 -4.65 11.05 0.79
N LEU A 401 -4.63 10.28 -0.30
CA LEU A 401 -5.67 10.32 -1.34
C LEU A 401 -6.85 9.39 -1.08
N ARG A 402 -6.70 8.34 -0.24
CA ARG A 402 -7.75 7.32 -0.02
C ARG A 402 -9.11 7.88 0.41
N ARG A 403 -9.13 9.05 1.05
CA ARG A 403 -10.38 9.70 1.49
C ARG A 403 -11.28 10.12 0.33
N GLY A 404 -10.70 10.45 -0.81
CA GLY A 404 -11.44 10.81 -2.02
C GLY A 404 -11.85 9.62 -2.89
N PHE A 405 -11.45 8.38 -2.57
CA PHE A 405 -11.77 7.24 -3.45
C PHE A 405 -13.27 6.95 -3.48
N ALA A 406 -13.96 7.06 -2.34
CA ALA A 406 -15.40 6.80 -2.26
C ALA A 406 -16.23 7.77 -3.13
N ASP A 407 -15.74 8.99 -3.34
CA ASP A 407 -16.41 10.03 -4.12
C ASP A 407 -16.25 9.86 -5.64
N ILE A 408 -15.22 9.08 -6.07
CA ILE A 408 -14.83 8.94 -7.48
C ILE A 408 -15.32 7.62 -8.08
N VAL A 409 -15.49 6.60 -7.24
CA VAL A 409 -15.87 5.24 -7.58
C VAL A 409 -17.36 5.02 -7.30
#